data_1fa80cf80f9fbce984cac5aa50759173
#
_entry.id   1fa80cf80f9fbce984cac5aa50759173
#
_cell.length_a   1.000
_cell.length_b   1.000
_cell.length_c   1.000
_cell.angle_alpha   90.00
_cell.angle_beta   90.00
_cell.angle_gamma   90.00
#
_symmetry.space_group_name_H-M   'P 1'
#
loop_
_entity.id
_entity.type
_entity.pdbx_description
1 polymer ?
#
loop_
_entity_poly.entity_id
_entity_poly.type
_entity_poly.pdbx_seq_one_letter_code
_entity_poly.pdbx_strand_id
1 'polypeptide(L)'
;DLLGGHLEVGMVSLSELPELHGGNKGPLRAIAILSKQRSPSLPGVPTAEETGIAVTMTAERGFAAPKAISDEVARKLEAAIAEGLRDPDYLKSSPGDVPVISFMPGAEWQKRLDDMNKALQPFAEVMKAQEQK
;
A
#
# COMPACT_ATOMS: atom_id res chain seq x y z
N ASP A 1 13.84 -9.80 11.31
CA ASP A 1 15.17 -9.66 10.67
C ASP A 1 15.70 -8.22 10.81
N LEU A 2 14.91 -7.17 10.46
CA LEU A 2 15.35 -5.77 10.54
C LEU A 2 15.66 -5.33 11.98
N LEU A 3 14.77 -5.61 12.94
CA LEU A 3 14.97 -5.31 14.37
C LEU A 3 16.09 -6.13 15.01
N GLY A 4 16.38 -7.31 14.47
CA GLY A 4 17.46 -8.18 14.93
C GLY A 4 18.82 -7.84 14.32
N GLY A 5 18.92 -6.83 13.45
CA GLY A 5 20.16 -6.43 12.80
C GLY A 5 20.66 -7.37 11.70
N HIS A 6 19.81 -8.30 11.24
CA HIS A 6 20.13 -9.20 10.14
C HIS A 6 19.93 -8.55 8.75
N LEU A 7 19.18 -7.46 8.71
CA LEU A 7 18.98 -6.63 7.52
C LEU A 7 19.27 -5.17 7.87
N GLU A 8 19.97 -4.47 7.01
CA GLU A 8 20.28 -3.04 7.17
C GLU A 8 19.12 -2.15 6.71
N VAL A 9 18.35 -2.59 5.71
CA VAL A 9 17.22 -1.88 5.12
C VAL A 9 16.09 -2.86 4.83
N GLY A 10 14.85 -2.42 4.99
CA GLY A 10 13.66 -3.21 4.67
C GLY A 10 12.51 -2.33 4.23
N MET A 11 11.56 -2.92 3.50
CA MET A 11 10.29 -2.29 3.16
C MET A 11 9.22 -2.76 4.13
N VAL A 12 8.50 -1.82 4.72
CA VAL A 12 7.40 -2.08 5.65
C VAL A 12 6.18 -1.26 5.26
N SER A 13 5.00 -1.72 5.66
CA SER A 13 3.77 -0.96 5.47
C SER A 13 3.74 0.26 6.39
N LEU A 14 3.18 1.37 5.91
CA LEU A 14 2.99 2.56 6.74
C LEU A 14 2.11 2.30 7.97
N SER A 15 1.17 1.37 7.89
CA SER A 15 0.32 0.96 9.02
C SER A 15 1.10 0.29 10.16
N GLU A 16 2.24 -0.33 9.87
CA GLU A 16 3.11 -1.00 10.84
C GLU A 16 4.16 -0.04 11.43
N LEU A 17 4.41 1.07 10.75
CA LEU A 17 5.50 1.98 11.06
C LEU A 17 5.31 2.81 12.32
N PRO A 18 4.11 3.26 12.73
CA PRO A 18 3.93 4.10 13.91
C PRO A 18 4.53 3.53 15.18
N GLU A 19 4.39 2.21 15.39
CA GLU A 19 4.95 1.52 16.54
C GLU A 19 6.48 1.35 16.45
N LEU A 20 6.99 1.12 15.25
CA LEU A 20 8.42 0.85 15.00
C LEU A 20 9.26 2.12 14.88
N HIS A 21 8.66 3.18 14.32
CA HIS A 21 9.35 4.46 14.12
C HIS A 21 9.23 5.40 15.35
N GLY A 22 8.11 5.35 16.07
CA GLY A 22 7.89 6.08 17.33
C GLY A 22 8.22 7.58 17.28
N GLY A 23 7.92 8.26 16.17
CA GLY A 23 8.27 9.67 15.99
C GLY A 23 9.79 9.93 15.98
N ASN A 24 10.59 9.10 15.34
CA ASN A 24 12.06 9.06 15.33
C ASN A 24 12.72 8.59 16.65
N LYS A 25 11.96 8.08 17.59
CA LYS A 25 12.47 7.53 18.87
C LYS A 25 12.40 6.00 18.92
N GLY A 26 11.74 5.40 17.95
CA GLY A 26 11.63 3.94 17.84
C GLY A 26 12.91 3.28 17.32
N PRO A 27 12.95 1.95 17.32
CA PRO A 27 14.12 1.18 16.88
C PRO A 27 14.37 1.26 15.36
N LEU A 28 13.38 1.71 14.56
CA LEU A 28 13.51 1.86 13.12
C LEU A 28 13.43 3.33 12.71
N ARG A 29 14.20 3.70 11.70
CA ARG A 29 14.16 5.01 11.07
C ARG A 29 13.55 4.90 9.67
N ALA A 30 12.44 5.61 9.41
CA ALA A 30 11.95 5.78 8.06
C ALA A 30 12.87 6.72 7.27
N ILE A 31 13.34 6.27 6.12
CA ILE A 31 14.27 7.03 5.27
C ILE A 31 13.61 7.63 4.04
N ALA A 32 12.60 6.96 3.49
CA ALA A 32 11.80 7.46 2.37
C ALA A 32 10.44 6.75 2.31
N ILE A 33 9.47 7.40 1.69
CA ILE A 33 8.15 6.83 1.38
C ILE A 33 8.05 6.62 -0.14
N LEU A 34 7.56 5.45 -0.54
CA LEU A 34 7.42 5.09 -1.96
C LEU A 34 6.08 5.56 -2.56
N SER A 35 5.52 6.65 -2.07
CA SER A 35 4.32 7.28 -2.62
C SER A 35 4.67 8.58 -3.34
N LYS A 36 3.76 9.07 -4.19
CA LYS A 36 3.93 10.36 -4.89
C LYS A 36 3.95 11.58 -3.97
N GLN A 37 3.37 11.45 -2.77
CA GLN A 37 3.26 12.52 -1.79
C GLN A 37 3.72 12.01 -0.43
N ARG A 38 4.25 12.92 0.39
CA ARG A 38 4.60 12.61 1.78
C ARG A 38 3.35 12.20 2.58
N SER A 39 3.53 11.29 3.52
CA SER A 39 2.45 10.94 4.42
C SER A 39 2.21 12.04 5.44
N PRO A 40 0.95 12.42 5.69
CA PRO A 40 0.60 13.32 6.80
C PRO A 40 1.03 12.79 8.17
N SER A 41 1.11 11.47 8.32
CA SER A 41 1.57 10.82 9.56
C SER A 41 3.09 10.90 9.76
N LEU A 42 3.86 11.15 8.69
CA LEU A 42 5.32 11.22 8.69
C LEU A 42 5.80 12.42 7.84
N PRO A 43 5.43 13.65 8.18
CA PRO A 43 5.69 14.82 7.33
C PRO A 43 7.19 15.11 7.15
N GLY A 44 8.03 14.67 8.08
CA GLY A 44 9.50 14.79 8.01
C GLY A 44 10.18 13.75 7.13
N VAL A 45 9.46 12.72 6.64
CA VAL A 45 10.05 11.67 5.79
C VAL A 45 9.81 12.03 4.32
N PRO A 46 10.86 12.17 3.50
CA PRO A 46 10.72 12.50 2.09
C PRO A 46 10.13 11.34 1.29
N THR A 47 9.61 11.63 0.11
CA THR A 47 9.30 10.58 -0.88
C THR A 47 10.59 10.10 -1.56
N ALA A 48 10.56 8.91 -2.18
CA ALA A 48 11.71 8.42 -2.95
C ALA A 48 12.05 9.37 -4.11
N GLU A 49 11.04 9.94 -4.77
CA GLU A 49 11.24 10.92 -5.85
C GLU A 49 11.96 12.18 -5.35
N GLU A 50 11.63 12.69 -4.17
CA GLU A 50 12.33 13.84 -3.55
C GLU A 50 13.80 13.53 -3.24
N THR A 51 14.15 12.26 -3.06
CA THR A 51 15.55 11.83 -2.84
C THR A 51 16.30 11.51 -4.13
N GLY A 52 15.67 11.72 -5.29
CA GLY A 52 16.26 11.45 -6.60
C GLY A 52 16.05 10.02 -7.12
N ILE A 53 15.28 9.21 -6.41
CA ILE A 53 14.95 7.84 -6.82
C ILE A 53 13.55 7.83 -7.44
N ALA A 54 13.47 7.70 -8.76
CA ALA A 54 12.20 7.73 -9.51
C ALA A 54 11.43 6.41 -9.36
N VAL A 55 11.01 6.09 -8.13
CA VAL A 55 10.22 4.91 -7.80
C VAL A 55 8.97 5.31 -7.03
N THR A 56 7.82 4.88 -7.53
CA THR A 56 6.54 4.92 -6.82
C THR A 56 6.00 3.50 -6.70
N MET A 57 5.79 3.04 -5.49
CA MET A 57 5.22 1.72 -5.20
C MET A 57 4.27 1.82 -4.02
N THR A 58 3.07 1.27 -4.16
CA THR A 58 2.07 1.25 -3.10
C THR A 58 1.60 -0.18 -2.86
N ALA A 59 1.42 -0.55 -1.60
CA ALA A 59 0.71 -1.77 -1.24
C ALA A 59 -0.79 -1.47 -1.23
N GLU A 60 -1.54 -2.20 -2.02
CA GLU A 60 -2.99 -2.02 -2.15
C GLU A 60 -3.72 -3.26 -1.67
N ARG A 61 -4.84 -3.05 -1.00
CA ARG A 61 -5.76 -4.10 -0.57
C ARG A 61 -7.12 -3.84 -1.17
N GLY A 62 -7.81 -4.89 -1.58
CA GLY A 62 -9.13 -4.73 -2.18
C GLY A 62 -9.99 -5.97 -2.01
N PHE A 63 -11.24 -5.82 -2.39
CA PHE A 63 -12.22 -6.88 -2.40
C PHE A 63 -12.40 -7.40 -3.83
N ALA A 64 -12.39 -8.70 -4.00
CA ALA A 64 -12.71 -9.35 -5.25
C ALA A 64 -14.01 -10.14 -5.12
N ALA A 65 -14.81 -10.14 -6.16
CA ALA A 65 -16.03 -10.92 -6.24
C ALA A 65 -16.02 -11.81 -7.48
N PRO A 66 -16.81 -12.89 -7.51
CA PRO A 66 -16.96 -13.71 -8.72
C PRO A 66 -17.40 -12.88 -9.90
N LYS A 67 -16.82 -13.11 -11.08
CA LYS A 67 -17.14 -12.37 -12.31
C LYS A 67 -18.64 -12.40 -12.70
N ALA A 68 -19.35 -13.41 -12.23
CA ALA A 68 -20.78 -13.64 -12.56
C ALA A 68 -21.76 -12.85 -11.68
N ILE A 69 -21.29 -12.04 -10.71
CA ILE A 69 -22.23 -11.19 -9.96
C ILE A 69 -22.81 -10.11 -10.88
N SER A 70 -24.07 -9.73 -10.62
CA SER A 70 -24.70 -8.65 -11.38
C SER A 70 -24.08 -7.29 -11.05
N ASP A 71 -24.13 -6.37 -12.01
CA ASP A 71 -23.65 -4.99 -11.80
C ASP A 71 -24.37 -4.29 -10.64
N GLU A 72 -25.63 -4.64 -10.40
CA GLU A 72 -26.37 -4.10 -9.26
C GLU A 72 -25.77 -4.53 -7.93
N VAL A 73 -25.45 -5.83 -7.81
CA VAL A 73 -24.82 -6.38 -6.61
C VAL A 73 -23.42 -5.77 -6.44
N ALA A 74 -22.64 -5.66 -7.51
CA ALA A 74 -21.31 -5.07 -7.48
C ALA A 74 -21.36 -3.61 -6.97
N ARG A 75 -22.28 -2.78 -7.49
CA ARG A 75 -22.46 -1.40 -7.03
C ARG A 75 -22.88 -1.30 -5.57
N LYS A 76 -23.78 -2.19 -5.11
CA LYS A 76 -24.21 -2.21 -3.70
C LYS A 76 -23.03 -2.57 -2.76
N LEU A 77 -22.22 -3.55 -3.14
CA LEU A 77 -21.02 -3.93 -2.37
C LEU A 77 -20.00 -2.78 -2.34
N GLU A 78 -19.74 -2.15 -3.48
CA GLU A 78 -18.82 -1.01 -3.57
C GLU A 78 -19.28 0.16 -2.67
N ALA A 79 -20.57 0.50 -2.70
CA ALA A 79 -21.13 1.54 -1.85
C ALA A 79 -21.02 1.19 -0.36
N ALA A 80 -21.34 -0.05 0.01
CA ALA A 80 -21.24 -0.52 1.40
C ALA A 80 -19.80 -0.50 1.91
N ILE A 81 -18.82 -0.88 1.08
CA ILE A 81 -17.39 -0.81 1.42
C ILE A 81 -16.98 0.65 1.63
N ALA A 82 -17.36 1.55 0.71
CA ALA A 82 -17.04 2.96 0.81
C ALA A 82 -17.63 3.62 2.08
N GLU A 83 -18.83 3.20 2.50
CA GLU A 83 -19.48 3.63 3.74
C GLU A 83 -18.76 3.05 4.95
N GLY A 84 -18.50 1.73 4.96
CA GLY A 84 -17.83 1.04 6.06
C GLY A 84 -16.43 1.59 6.36
N LEU A 85 -15.69 2.03 5.34
CA LEU A 85 -14.38 2.68 5.53
C LEU A 85 -14.45 4.08 6.20
N ARG A 86 -15.65 4.65 6.32
CA ARG A 86 -15.89 5.91 7.01
C ARG A 86 -16.64 5.72 8.34
N ASP A 87 -16.98 4.48 8.67
CA ASP A 87 -17.68 4.14 9.89
C ASP A 87 -16.85 4.51 11.13
N PRO A 88 -17.41 5.29 12.08
CA PRO A 88 -16.69 5.72 13.27
C PRO A 88 -16.21 4.56 14.16
N ASP A 89 -16.97 3.47 14.23
CA ASP A 89 -16.60 2.32 15.06
C ASP A 89 -15.44 1.55 14.41
N TYR A 90 -15.44 1.44 13.08
CA TYR A 90 -14.30 0.90 12.35
C TYR A 90 -13.04 1.75 12.55
N LEU A 91 -13.12 3.06 12.32
CA LEU A 91 -11.98 3.97 12.48
C LEU A 91 -11.40 3.95 13.89
N LYS A 92 -12.27 3.82 14.90
CA LYS A 92 -11.88 3.71 16.31
C LYS A 92 -11.22 2.37 16.63
N SER A 93 -11.71 1.27 16.05
CA SER A 93 -11.18 -0.08 16.31
C SER A 93 -9.88 -0.37 15.56
N SER A 94 -9.62 0.35 14.47
CA SER A 94 -8.47 0.12 13.58
C SER A 94 -7.65 1.41 13.36
N PRO A 95 -7.12 2.04 14.41
CA PRO A 95 -6.45 3.33 14.30
C PRO A 95 -5.18 3.28 13.41
N GLY A 96 -4.55 2.12 13.29
CA GLY A 96 -3.40 1.91 12.40
C GLY A 96 -3.75 1.99 10.92
N ASP A 97 -5.00 1.73 10.55
CA ASP A 97 -5.44 1.78 9.15
C ASP A 97 -5.80 3.22 8.71
N VAL A 98 -6.21 4.08 9.64
CA VAL A 98 -6.66 5.45 9.34
C VAL A 98 -5.72 6.23 8.42
N PRO A 99 -4.39 6.21 8.62
CA PRO A 99 -3.46 6.95 7.76
C PRO A 99 -3.33 6.41 6.33
N VAL A 100 -3.81 5.18 6.08
CA VAL A 100 -3.64 4.48 4.79
C VAL A 100 -4.96 4.20 4.07
N ILE A 101 -6.10 4.56 4.69
CA ILE A 101 -7.42 4.42 4.05
C ILE A 101 -7.48 5.32 2.82
N SER A 102 -7.67 4.69 1.66
CA SER A 102 -7.85 5.37 0.38
C SER A 102 -8.82 4.55 -0.45
N PHE A 103 -10.10 4.95 -0.45
CA PHE A 103 -11.10 4.26 -1.27
C PHE A 103 -10.88 4.56 -2.74
N MET A 104 -10.88 3.50 -3.55
CA MET A 104 -10.82 3.56 -5.01
C MET A 104 -11.96 2.73 -5.59
N PRO A 105 -12.78 3.27 -6.51
CA PRO A 105 -13.82 2.51 -7.19
C PRO A 105 -13.27 1.32 -7.97
N GLY A 106 -14.03 0.23 -8.05
CA GLY A 106 -13.59 -1.02 -8.65
C GLY A 106 -13.08 -0.89 -10.08
N ALA A 107 -13.75 -0.09 -10.92
CA ALA A 107 -13.34 0.14 -12.29
C ALA A 107 -11.99 0.87 -12.41
N GLU A 108 -11.73 1.84 -11.53
CA GLU A 108 -10.46 2.56 -11.48
C GLU A 108 -9.36 1.64 -10.96
N TRP A 109 -9.65 0.88 -9.91
CA TRP A 109 -8.69 -0.08 -9.35
C TRP A 109 -8.33 -1.19 -10.33
N GLN A 110 -9.31 -1.73 -11.09
CA GLN A 110 -9.05 -2.72 -12.13
C GLN A 110 -8.09 -2.19 -13.19
N LYS A 111 -8.34 -0.98 -13.69
CA LYS A 111 -7.43 -0.33 -14.64
C LYS A 111 -6.01 -0.20 -14.09
N ARG A 112 -5.89 0.20 -12.83
CA ARG A 112 -4.60 0.35 -12.15
C ARG A 112 -3.87 -0.99 -12.00
N LEU A 113 -4.61 -2.07 -11.67
CA LEU A 113 -4.05 -3.43 -11.61
C LEU A 113 -3.55 -3.89 -12.98
N ASP A 114 -4.30 -3.61 -14.05
CA ASP A 114 -3.91 -3.94 -15.42
C ASP A 114 -2.63 -3.21 -15.85
N ASP A 115 -2.53 -1.93 -15.53
CA ASP A 115 -1.37 -1.11 -15.84
C ASP A 115 -0.14 -1.57 -15.02
N MET A 116 -0.32 -1.90 -13.75
CA MET A 116 0.73 -2.45 -12.90
C MET A 116 1.19 -3.83 -13.38
N ASN A 117 0.26 -4.71 -13.78
CA ASN A 117 0.58 -6.01 -14.33
C ASN A 117 1.45 -5.90 -15.59
N LYS A 118 1.10 -4.98 -16.51
CA LYS A 118 1.92 -4.71 -17.71
C LYS A 118 3.32 -4.23 -17.36
N ALA A 119 3.43 -3.32 -16.38
CA ALA A 119 4.71 -2.78 -15.94
C ALA A 119 5.60 -3.82 -15.26
N LEU A 120 5.02 -4.82 -14.60
CA LEU A 120 5.75 -5.88 -13.90
C LEU A 120 6.16 -7.06 -14.80
N GLN A 121 5.54 -7.23 -15.97
CA GLN A 121 5.85 -8.35 -16.88
C GLN A 121 7.34 -8.50 -17.21
N PRO A 122 8.09 -7.44 -17.57
CA PRO A 122 9.52 -7.57 -17.87
C PRO A 122 10.34 -8.09 -16.68
N PHE A 123 9.98 -7.69 -15.46
CA PHE A 123 10.65 -8.15 -14.25
C PHE A 123 10.33 -9.61 -13.96
N ALA A 124 9.09 -10.06 -14.17
CA ALA A 124 8.72 -11.47 -14.02
C ALA A 124 9.47 -12.39 -14.99
N GLU A 125 9.73 -11.94 -16.20
CA GLU A 125 10.55 -12.70 -17.18
C GLU A 125 12.00 -12.83 -16.73
N VAL A 126 12.59 -11.76 -16.20
CA VAL A 126 13.96 -11.79 -15.66
C VAL A 126 14.06 -12.76 -14.47
N MET A 127 13.08 -12.72 -13.56
CA MET A 127 13.05 -13.62 -12.40
C MET A 127 12.94 -15.09 -12.83
N LYS A 128 12.05 -15.42 -13.76
CA LYS A 128 11.91 -16.77 -14.30
C LYS A 128 13.21 -17.29 -14.95
N ALA A 129 13.92 -16.42 -15.64
CA ALA A 129 15.21 -16.78 -16.26
C ALA A 129 16.33 -17.03 -15.22
N GLN A 130 16.21 -16.45 -14.02
CA GLN A 130 17.16 -16.70 -12.91
C GLN A 130 16.86 -18.00 -12.16
N GLU A 131 15.59 -18.39 -12.04
CA GLU A 131 15.18 -19.65 -11.38
C GLU A 131 15.55 -20.91 -12.20
N GLN A 132 15.80 -20.75 -13.49
CA GLN A 132 16.17 -21.87 -14.40
C GLN A 132 17.68 -22.11 -14.49
N LYS A 133 18.50 -21.39 -13.72
CA LYS A 133 19.95 -21.55 -13.61
C LYS A 133 20.34 -22.26 -12.32
#